data_6e363c90513cc67d71026858a176de32
#
_entry.id   6e363c90513cc67d71026858a176de32
#
_cell.length_a   1.000
_cell.length_b   1.000
_cell.length_c   1.000
_cell.angle_alpha   90.00
_cell.angle_beta   90.00
_cell.angle_gamma   90.00
#
_symmetry.space_group_name_H-M   'P 1'
#
loop_
_entity.id
_entity.type
_entity.pdbx_description
1 polymer ?
#
loop_
_entity_poly.entity_id
_entity_poly.type
_entity_poly.pdbx_seq_one_letter_code
_entity_poly.pdbx_strand_id
1 'polypeptide(L)'
;ARWLVCLSGGKDSYTLLAVLYELQWRGLLPVELLACNLDQGQPNFPATVLPEFLARMGVPHRIEYQDTYSIVMDKVPEGRTMCSLCSRLRRGNLYRIAREEGCSAVVLGHHRDDILETFFMNLFHGGRLATMPPKLVNEDGDLFVLRPLAYVAEADCERFAKAMAYPIIPCDLCGSQDGLQRQQVKALLDGWEARSPGRRQVMFRALMNARPSHLLDPELFDFAGLARSAPPAAGNVAPANATHLMQSPPKLRDID
;
A
#
# COMPACT_ATOMS: atom_id res chain seq x y z
N ALA A 1 -13.73 -8.09 -17.99
CA ALA A 1 -12.49 -7.35 -17.79
C ALA A 1 -11.34 -8.32 -17.51
N ARG A 2 -10.12 -7.98 -17.89
CA ARG A 2 -8.91 -8.77 -17.64
C ARG A 2 -7.96 -7.98 -16.74
N TRP A 3 -7.35 -8.64 -15.75
CA TRP A 3 -6.43 -8.02 -14.79
C TRP A 3 -5.04 -8.67 -14.85
N LEU A 4 -4.00 -7.85 -14.83
CA LEU A 4 -2.60 -8.28 -14.76
C LEU A 4 -2.19 -8.42 -13.29
N VAL A 5 -2.02 -9.64 -12.79
CA VAL A 5 -1.59 -9.92 -11.41
C VAL A 5 -0.07 -10.01 -11.38
N CYS A 6 0.58 -9.03 -10.74
CA CYS A 6 2.03 -8.93 -10.70
C CYS A 6 2.63 -9.86 -9.64
N LEU A 7 3.48 -10.79 -10.07
CA LEU A 7 4.16 -11.74 -9.22
C LEU A 7 5.65 -11.41 -9.13
N SER A 8 6.13 -11.17 -7.91
CA SER A 8 7.55 -11.01 -7.63
C SER A 8 8.23 -12.31 -7.16
N GLY A 9 7.45 -13.35 -6.88
CA GLY A 9 7.92 -14.56 -6.20
C GLY A 9 7.96 -14.44 -4.67
N GLY A 10 7.64 -13.28 -4.10
CA GLY A 10 7.53 -13.09 -2.66
C GLY A 10 6.18 -13.58 -2.10
N LYS A 11 6.15 -13.82 -0.78
CA LYS A 11 4.99 -14.33 -0.03
C LYS A 11 3.67 -13.59 -0.33
N ASP A 12 3.74 -12.26 -0.47
CA ASP A 12 2.57 -11.41 -0.64
C ASP A 12 1.99 -11.53 -2.05
N SER A 13 2.84 -11.68 -3.06
CA SER A 13 2.42 -11.88 -4.44
C SER A 13 1.76 -13.25 -4.66
N TYR A 14 2.25 -14.31 -4.02
CA TYR A 14 1.58 -15.61 -4.01
C TYR A 14 0.25 -15.58 -3.27
N THR A 15 0.21 -14.92 -2.11
CA THR A 15 -1.03 -14.72 -1.33
C THR A 15 -2.07 -13.98 -2.17
N LEU A 16 -1.67 -12.89 -2.85
CA LEU A 16 -2.53 -12.14 -3.75
C LEU A 16 -3.13 -13.04 -4.82
N LEU A 17 -2.29 -13.80 -5.53
CA LEU A 17 -2.72 -14.67 -6.61
C LEU A 17 -3.75 -15.70 -6.10
N ALA A 18 -3.45 -16.38 -5.00
CA ALA A 18 -4.33 -17.38 -4.44
C ALA A 18 -5.70 -16.82 -4.02
N VAL A 19 -5.71 -15.68 -3.35
CA VAL A 19 -6.96 -15.01 -2.95
C VAL A 19 -7.79 -14.61 -4.17
N LEU A 20 -7.19 -14.05 -5.21
CA LEU A 20 -7.91 -13.66 -6.42
C LEU A 20 -8.48 -14.87 -7.18
N TYR A 21 -7.70 -15.95 -7.29
CA TYR A 21 -8.18 -17.20 -7.90
C TYR A 21 -9.32 -17.84 -7.11
N GLU A 22 -9.24 -17.84 -5.80
CA GLU A 22 -10.31 -18.34 -4.94
C GLU A 22 -11.60 -17.51 -5.11
N LEU A 23 -11.49 -16.19 -5.16
CA LEU A 23 -12.62 -15.29 -5.40
C LEU A 23 -13.21 -15.50 -6.81
N GLN A 24 -12.36 -15.69 -7.82
CA GLN A 24 -12.80 -15.99 -9.18
C GLN A 24 -13.52 -17.34 -9.24
N TRP A 25 -12.94 -18.37 -8.65
CA TRP A 25 -13.54 -19.71 -8.62
C TRP A 25 -14.91 -19.73 -7.93
N ARG A 26 -15.07 -18.91 -6.87
CA ARG A 26 -16.37 -18.73 -6.18
C ARG A 26 -17.37 -17.87 -6.95
N GLY A 27 -17.01 -17.33 -8.10
CA GLY A 27 -17.85 -16.42 -8.86
C GLY A 27 -18.00 -15.02 -8.25
N LEU A 28 -17.19 -14.68 -7.23
CA LEU A 28 -17.21 -13.38 -6.55
C LEU A 28 -16.37 -12.32 -7.28
N LEU A 29 -15.51 -12.74 -8.20
CA LEU A 29 -14.65 -11.88 -8.98
C LEU A 29 -14.81 -12.19 -10.49
N PRO A 30 -15.74 -11.52 -11.20
CA PRO A 30 -16.07 -11.81 -12.60
C PRO A 30 -15.06 -11.15 -13.57
N VAL A 31 -13.76 -11.46 -13.42
CA VAL A 31 -12.68 -10.97 -14.28
C VAL A 31 -11.76 -12.11 -14.68
N GLU A 32 -11.09 -11.97 -15.80
CA GLU A 32 -10.00 -12.85 -16.20
C GLU A 32 -8.71 -12.43 -15.50
N LEU A 33 -7.95 -13.39 -14.99
CA LEU A 33 -6.68 -13.16 -14.33
C LEU A 33 -5.53 -13.64 -15.22
N LEU A 34 -4.55 -12.77 -15.45
CA LEU A 34 -3.28 -13.10 -16.09
C LEU A 34 -2.17 -12.83 -15.08
N ALA A 35 -1.47 -13.87 -14.65
CA ALA A 35 -0.28 -13.72 -13.82
C ALA A 35 0.88 -13.18 -14.65
N CYS A 36 1.64 -12.24 -14.11
CA CYS A 36 2.82 -11.68 -14.79
C CYS A 36 4.00 -11.59 -13.85
N ASN A 37 5.13 -12.16 -14.26
CA ASN A 37 6.41 -11.91 -13.63
C ASN A 37 7.29 -11.09 -14.59
N LEU A 38 7.92 -10.05 -14.06
CA LEU A 38 8.97 -9.29 -14.73
C LEU A 38 10.32 -9.72 -14.14
N ASP A 39 11.06 -10.54 -14.90
CA ASP A 39 12.45 -10.85 -14.62
C ASP A 39 13.31 -9.65 -15.05
N GLN A 40 13.95 -9.03 -14.09
CA GLN A 40 14.74 -7.81 -14.28
C GLN A 40 16.22 -8.06 -14.57
N GLY A 41 16.62 -9.32 -14.76
CA GLY A 41 18.02 -9.70 -14.96
C GLY A 41 18.86 -9.61 -13.68
N GLN A 42 18.24 -9.73 -12.52
CA GLN A 42 18.98 -9.71 -11.24
C GLN A 42 19.88 -10.95 -11.12
N PRO A 43 21.09 -10.80 -10.56
CA PRO A 43 21.97 -11.93 -10.32
C PRO A 43 21.28 -13.02 -9.48
N ASN A 44 21.47 -14.27 -9.88
CA ASN A 44 20.92 -15.45 -9.18
C ASN A 44 19.38 -15.50 -9.08
N PHE A 45 18.66 -14.76 -9.92
CA PHE A 45 17.20 -14.89 -9.96
C PHE A 45 16.81 -16.30 -10.44
N PRO A 46 16.01 -17.07 -9.67
CA PRO A 46 15.63 -18.44 -10.04
C PRO A 46 14.52 -18.43 -11.08
N ALA A 47 14.86 -18.24 -12.35
CA ALA A 47 13.94 -17.99 -13.45
C ALA A 47 12.91 -19.12 -13.70
N THR A 48 13.16 -20.35 -13.24
CA THR A 48 12.24 -21.49 -13.46
C THR A 48 11.17 -21.63 -12.40
N VAL A 49 11.37 -21.12 -11.19
CA VAL A 49 10.48 -21.35 -10.02
C VAL A 49 9.06 -20.86 -10.28
N LEU A 50 8.92 -19.63 -10.76
CA LEU A 50 7.58 -19.06 -11.04
C LEU A 50 6.88 -19.73 -12.24
N PRO A 51 7.51 -19.91 -13.41
CA PRO A 51 6.89 -20.61 -14.53
C PRO A 51 6.43 -22.03 -14.17
N GLU A 52 7.25 -22.80 -13.49
CA GLU A 52 6.93 -24.17 -13.07
C GLU A 52 5.75 -24.18 -12.08
N PHE A 53 5.74 -23.27 -11.11
CA PHE A 53 4.64 -23.13 -10.17
C PHE A 53 3.33 -22.77 -10.89
N LEU A 54 3.34 -21.77 -11.77
CA LEU A 54 2.16 -21.30 -12.47
C LEU A 54 1.62 -22.35 -13.46
N ALA A 55 2.51 -23.05 -14.16
CA ALA A 55 2.14 -24.14 -15.05
C ALA A 55 1.47 -25.29 -14.29
N ARG A 56 2.02 -25.69 -13.15
CA ARG A 56 1.45 -26.73 -12.28
C ARG A 56 0.07 -26.34 -11.75
N MET A 57 -0.13 -25.06 -11.45
CA MET A 57 -1.42 -24.53 -10.97
C MET A 57 -2.43 -24.28 -12.11
N GLY A 58 -2.03 -24.45 -13.38
CA GLY A 58 -2.88 -24.16 -14.53
C GLY A 58 -3.24 -22.68 -14.69
N VAL A 59 -2.39 -21.80 -14.16
CA VAL A 59 -2.62 -20.34 -14.18
C VAL A 59 -2.15 -19.75 -15.49
N PRO A 60 -2.99 -19.04 -16.27
CA PRO A 60 -2.55 -18.25 -17.41
C PRO A 60 -1.48 -17.23 -16.97
N HIS A 61 -0.32 -17.24 -17.63
CA HIS A 61 0.78 -16.39 -17.20
C HIS A 61 1.64 -15.90 -18.34
N ARG A 62 2.31 -14.77 -18.11
CA ARG A 62 3.35 -14.20 -18.96
C ARG A 62 4.61 -13.97 -18.12
N ILE A 63 5.73 -14.50 -18.56
CA ILE A 63 7.05 -14.20 -18.01
C ILE A 63 7.72 -13.24 -18.99
N GLU A 64 8.06 -12.06 -18.52
CA GLU A 64 8.74 -11.05 -19.32
C GLU A 64 10.15 -10.86 -18.80
N TYR A 65 11.13 -11.03 -19.68
CA TYR A 65 12.52 -10.69 -19.38
C TYR A 65 12.82 -9.27 -19.87
N GLN A 66 13.27 -8.42 -18.97
CA GLN A 66 13.72 -7.07 -19.30
C GLN A 66 14.89 -6.69 -18.39
N ASP A 67 16.08 -6.65 -18.91
CA ASP A 67 17.26 -6.27 -18.13
C ASP A 67 17.20 -4.79 -17.69
N THR A 68 16.44 -4.56 -16.64
CA THR A 68 16.36 -3.25 -15.96
C THR A 68 17.42 -3.12 -14.89
N TYR A 69 17.98 -4.25 -14.41
CA TYR A 69 19.03 -4.26 -13.40
C TYR A 69 20.31 -3.60 -13.91
N SER A 70 20.80 -4.01 -15.08
CA SER A 70 22.01 -3.39 -15.69
C SER A 70 21.81 -1.89 -15.95
N ILE A 71 20.60 -1.48 -16.38
CA ILE A 71 20.29 -0.05 -16.58
C ILE A 71 20.36 0.73 -15.25
N VAL A 72 19.88 0.14 -14.16
CA VAL A 72 19.92 0.77 -12.83
C VAL A 72 21.36 0.87 -12.34
N MET A 73 22.15 -0.21 -12.50
CA MET A 73 23.56 -0.23 -12.09
C MET A 73 24.42 0.78 -12.85
N ASP A 74 24.14 0.98 -14.16
CA ASP A 74 24.86 1.95 -14.99
C ASP A 74 24.51 3.41 -14.64
N LYS A 75 23.22 3.68 -14.35
CA LYS A 75 22.71 5.06 -14.19
C LYS A 75 22.73 5.61 -12.77
N VAL A 76 22.84 4.74 -11.77
CA VAL A 76 22.79 5.17 -10.36
C VAL A 76 24.22 5.18 -9.80
N PRO A 77 24.76 6.34 -9.42
CA PRO A 77 26.09 6.44 -8.82
C PRO A 77 26.20 5.59 -7.56
N GLU A 78 27.40 5.09 -7.30
CA GLU A 78 27.72 4.35 -6.08
C GLU A 78 27.34 5.17 -4.82
N GLY A 79 26.67 4.51 -3.86
CA GLY A 79 26.17 5.16 -2.63
C GLY A 79 24.83 5.88 -2.76
N ARG A 80 24.20 5.90 -3.96
CA ARG A 80 22.85 6.41 -4.16
C ARG A 80 21.81 5.29 -4.18
N THR A 81 20.56 5.63 -3.84
CA THR A 81 19.46 4.66 -3.80
C THR A 81 19.02 4.25 -5.21
N MET A 82 19.04 2.95 -5.50
CA MET A 82 18.63 2.39 -6.79
C MET A 82 17.12 2.21 -6.93
N CYS A 83 16.39 2.12 -5.81
CA CYS A 83 14.99 1.67 -5.78
C CYS A 83 14.02 2.61 -6.49
N SER A 84 14.26 3.92 -6.50
CA SER A 84 13.36 4.84 -7.17
C SER A 84 13.39 4.67 -8.70
N LEU A 85 14.57 4.50 -9.31
CA LEU A 85 14.70 4.21 -10.73
C LEU A 85 14.20 2.81 -11.08
N CYS A 86 14.59 1.81 -10.28
CA CYS A 86 14.16 0.43 -10.45
C CYS A 86 12.63 0.31 -10.40
N SER A 87 11.98 0.92 -9.41
CA SER A 87 10.51 0.89 -9.28
C SER A 87 9.80 1.61 -10.42
N ARG A 88 10.38 2.68 -10.96
CA ARG A 88 9.86 3.41 -12.12
C ARG A 88 9.94 2.55 -13.38
N LEU A 89 11.10 1.96 -13.67
CA LEU A 89 11.30 1.08 -14.82
C LEU A 89 10.39 -0.14 -14.75
N ARG A 90 10.32 -0.78 -13.58
CA ARG A 90 9.41 -1.91 -13.34
C ARG A 90 7.96 -1.55 -13.61
N ARG A 91 7.50 -0.42 -13.10
CA ARG A 91 6.13 0.06 -13.28
C ARG A 91 5.82 0.33 -14.74
N GLY A 92 6.72 1.01 -15.46
CA GLY A 92 6.58 1.28 -16.90
C GLY A 92 6.44 -0.01 -17.71
N ASN A 93 7.27 -1.02 -17.44
CA ASN A 93 7.16 -2.32 -18.10
C ASN A 93 5.85 -3.04 -17.78
N LEU A 94 5.40 -3.04 -16.52
CA LEU A 94 4.13 -3.66 -16.14
C LEU A 94 2.93 -2.98 -16.82
N TYR A 95 2.95 -1.66 -16.96
CA TYR A 95 1.90 -0.94 -17.68
C TYR A 95 1.92 -1.24 -19.18
N ARG A 96 3.11 -1.33 -19.79
CA ARG A 96 3.25 -1.77 -21.20
C ARG A 96 2.65 -3.15 -21.40
N ILE A 97 3.04 -4.12 -20.56
CA ILE A 97 2.54 -5.50 -20.62
C ILE A 97 1.02 -5.54 -20.43
N ALA A 98 0.48 -4.77 -19.48
CA ALA A 98 -0.96 -4.71 -19.25
C ALA A 98 -1.72 -4.23 -20.50
N ARG A 99 -1.20 -3.24 -21.21
CA ARG A 99 -1.78 -2.75 -22.47
C ARG A 99 -1.70 -3.78 -23.58
N GLU A 100 -0.54 -4.41 -23.76
CA GLU A 100 -0.33 -5.48 -24.77
C GLU A 100 -1.30 -6.65 -24.56
N GLU A 101 -1.59 -7.00 -23.31
CA GLU A 101 -2.49 -8.09 -22.93
C GLU A 101 -3.97 -7.68 -22.82
N GLY A 102 -4.30 -6.43 -23.15
CA GLY A 102 -5.67 -5.91 -23.07
C GLY A 102 -6.23 -5.89 -21.64
N CYS A 103 -5.36 -5.77 -20.64
CA CYS A 103 -5.77 -5.68 -19.25
C CYS A 103 -6.29 -4.28 -18.90
N SER A 104 -7.32 -4.21 -18.08
CA SER A 104 -7.87 -2.95 -17.56
C SER A 104 -7.26 -2.53 -16.21
N ALA A 105 -6.51 -3.43 -15.57
CA ALA A 105 -5.89 -3.18 -14.29
C ALA A 105 -4.57 -3.93 -14.11
N VAL A 106 -3.68 -3.31 -13.33
CA VAL A 106 -2.47 -3.91 -12.75
C VAL A 106 -2.71 -4.15 -11.27
N VAL A 107 -2.51 -5.37 -10.80
CA VAL A 107 -2.83 -5.78 -9.43
C VAL A 107 -1.55 -6.13 -8.68
N LEU A 108 -1.34 -5.48 -7.55
CA LEU A 108 -0.12 -5.51 -6.77
C LEU A 108 -0.35 -6.09 -5.37
N GLY A 109 0.58 -6.88 -4.86
CA GLY A 109 0.51 -7.57 -3.57
C GLY A 109 0.87 -6.71 -2.35
N HIS A 110 0.73 -5.38 -2.42
CA HIS A 110 0.98 -4.53 -1.27
C HIS A 110 -0.09 -4.72 -0.20
N HIS A 111 0.36 -4.89 1.04
CA HIS A 111 -0.47 -5.13 2.21
C HIS A 111 -0.51 -3.90 3.15
N ARG A 112 -1.28 -3.99 4.24
CA ARG A 112 -1.48 -2.90 5.22
C ARG A 112 -0.15 -2.33 5.74
N ASP A 113 0.80 -3.20 6.04
CA ASP A 113 2.06 -2.80 6.66
C ASP A 113 2.97 -2.07 5.64
N ASP A 114 2.97 -2.46 4.35
CA ASP A 114 3.62 -1.70 3.27
C ASP A 114 3.06 -0.28 3.14
N ILE A 115 1.74 -0.13 3.29
CA ILE A 115 1.06 1.16 3.24
C ILE A 115 1.50 2.04 4.40
N LEU A 116 1.60 1.49 5.61
CA LEU A 116 2.11 2.19 6.78
C LEU A 116 3.58 2.56 6.63
N GLU A 117 4.43 1.62 6.22
CA GLU A 117 5.85 1.88 5.97
C GLU A 117 6.03 3.01 4.95
N THR A 118 5.29 2.97 3.85
CA THR A 118 5.33 4.01 2.81
C THR A 118 4.85 5.36 3.34
N PHE A 119 3.81 5.39 4.17
CA PHE A 119 3.36 6.60 4.83
C PHE A 119 4.45 7.21 5.71
N PHE A 120 5.06 6.42 6.57
CA PHE A 120 6.12 6.92 7.47
C PHE A 120 7.39 7.30 6.71
N MET A 121 7.74 6.61 5.63
CA MET A 121 8.83 7.04 4.76
C MET A 121 8.54 8.39 4.10
N ASN A 122 7.33 8.62 3.61
CA ASN A 122 6.92 9.90 3.06
C ASN A 122 6.89 11.00 4.13
N LEU A 123 6.43 10.69 5.34
CA LEU A 123 6.38 11.62 6.46
C LEU A 123 7.79 12.05 6.91
N PHE A 124 8.71 11.10 7.11
CA PHE A 124 10.03 11.37 7.67
C PHE A 124 11.04 11.88 6.66
N HIS A 125 10.94 11.44 5.40
CA HIS A 125 11.93 11.72 4.37
C HIS A 125 11.38 12.51 3.19
N GLY A 126 10.06 12.44 2.94
CA GLY A 126 9.42 13.08 1.80
C GLY A 126 8.68 14.39 2.13
N GLY A 127 8.47 14.70 3.42
CA GLY A 127 7.69 15.87 3.86
C GLY A 127 6.24 15.84 3.35
N ARG A 128 5.64 14.66 3.18
CA ARG A 128 4.32 14.48 2.60
C ARG A 128 3.45 13.51 3.40
N LEU A 129 2.17 13.86 3.55
CA LEU A 129 1.14 12.98 4.09
C LEU A 129 0.53 12.15 2.95
N ALA A 130 1.29 11.17 2.46
CA ALA A 130 0.90 10.35 1.31
C ALA A 130 1.30 8.89 1.50
N THR A 131 0.51 7.99 0.93
CA THR A 131 0.78 6.54 0.91
C THR A 131 0.21 5.91 -0.35
N MET A 132 0.10 4.59 -0.39
CA MET A 132 -0.43 3.80 -1.50
C MET A 132 -1.93 3.50 -1.28
N PRO A 133 -2.87 4.12 -1.98
CA PRO A 133 -4.28 3.81 -1.83
C PRO A 133 -4.62 2.41 -2.38
N PRO A 134 -5.71 1.78 -1.92
CA PRO A 134 -6.16 0.47 -2.41
C PRO A 134 -6.44 0.42 -3.92
N LYS A 135 -6.87 1.55 -4.47
CA LYS A 135 -7.17 1.74 -5.89
C LYS A 135 -6.78 3.14 -6.33
N LEU A 136 -6.16 3.23 -7.49
CA LEU A 136 -5.96 4.50 -8.19
C LEU A 136 -5.94 4.27 -9.70
N VAL A 137 -6.03 5.33 -10.47
CA VAL A 137 -5.79 5.32 -11.91
C VAL A 137 -4.32 5.72 -12.14
N ASN A 138 -3.64 5.10 -13.10
CA ASN A 138 -2.27 5.47 -13.46
C ASN A 138 -2.19 6.90 -14.03
N GLU A 139 -0.98 7.42 -14.23
CA GLU A 139 -0.74 8.78 -14.73
C GLU A 139 -1.32 9.00 -16.14
N ASP A 140 -1.36 7.98 -16.99
CA ASP A 140 -1.93 8.03 -18.35
C ASP A 140 -3.47 7.94 -18.37
N GLY A 141 -4.11 7.61 -17.25
CA GLY A 141 -5.56 7.56 -17.11
C GLY A 141 -6.24 6.30 -17.67
N ASP A 142 -5.49 5.32 -18.16
CA ASP A 142 -6.00 4.16 -18.89
C ASP A 142 -6.03 2.84 -18.11
N LEU A 143 -5.29 2.74 -16.99
CA LEU A 143 -5.19 1.54 -16.18
C LEU A 143 -5.51 1.79 -14.72
N PHE A 144 -6.29 0.88 -14.12
CA PHE A 144 -6.38 0.84 -12.67
C PHE A 144 -5.14 0.19 -12.06
N VAL A 145 -4.68 0.72 -10.93
CA VAL A 145 -3.70 0.09 -10.05
C VAL A 145 -4.42 -0.34 -8.79
N LEU A 146 -4.50 -1.65 -8.56
CA LEU A 146 -5.29 -2.25 -7.48
C LEU A 146 -4.37 -2.92 -6.46
N ARG A 147 -4.73 -2.82 -5.18
CA ARG A 147 -4.05 -3.45 -4.05
C ARG A 147 -5.06 -4.19 -3.17
N PRO A 148 -5.51 -5.38 -3.56
CA PRO A 148 -6.54 -6.12 -2.83
C PRO A 148 -6.14 -6.47 -1.38
N LEU A 149 -4.83 -6.61 -1.10
CA LEU A 149 -4.33 -6.91 0.24
C LEU A 149 -4.13 -5.66 1.12
N ALA A 150 -4.56 -4.47 0.67
CA ALA A 150 -4.33 -3.20 1.37
C ALA A 150 -4.79 -3.17 2.84
N TYR A 151 -5.77 -3.98 3.19
CA TYR A 151 -6.32 -4.08 4.56
C TYR A 151 -5.82 -5.31 5.33
N VAL A 152 -5.01 -6.17 4.70
CA VAL A 152 -4.50 -7.41 5.28
C VAL A 152 -3.18 -7.13 6.00
N ALA A 153 -2.99 -7.69 7.19
CA ALA A 153 -1.74 -7.58 7.92
C ALA A 153 -0.65 -8.45 7.28
N GLU A 154 0.62 -7.99 7.31
CA GLU A 154 1.77 -8.76 6.83
C GLU A 154 1.83 -10.15 7.48
N ALA A 155 1.59 -10.23 8.80
CA ALA A 155 1.59 -11.48 9.54
C ALA A 155 0.55 -12.50 9.04
N ASP A 156 -0.58 -12.03 8.49
CA ASP A 156 -1.59 -12.92 7.90
C ASP A 156 -1.12 -13.48 6.56
N CYS A 157 -0.50 -12.64 5.71
CA CYS A 157 0.13 -13.09 4.47
C CYS A 157 1.25 -14.10 4.75
N GLU A 158 2.06 -13.88 5.76
CA GLU A 158 3.16 -14.76 6.14
C GLU A 158 2.64 -16.13 6.63
N ARG A 159 1.64 -16.14 7.51
CA ARG A 159 1.00 -17.38 7.99
C ARG A 159 0.38 -18.16 6.83
N PHE A 160 -0.32 -17.47 5.94
CA PHE A 160 -0.95 -18.07 4.77
C PHE A 160 0.10 -18.67 3.83
N ALA A 161 1.11 -17.91 3.46
CA ALA A 161 2.16 -18.35 2.55
C ALA A 161 2.93 -19.56 3.11
N LYS A 162 3.19 -19.58 4.42
CA LYS A 162 3.81 -20.72 5.12
C LYS A 162 2.93 -21.95 5.09
N ALA A 163 1.64 -21.80 5.38
CA ALA A 163 0.69 -22.92 5.35
C ALA A 163 0.54 -23.54 3.96
N MET A 164 0.63 -22.70 2.91
CA MET A 164 0.55 -23.14 1.51
C MET A 164 1.89 -23.64 0.95
N ALA A 165 2.98 -23.56 1.71
CA ALA A 165 4.33 -23.98 1.31
C ALA A 165 4.76 -23.41 -0.07
N TYR A 166 4.53 -22.12 -0.32
CA TYR A 166 4.92 -21.49 -1.58
C TYR A 166 6.43 -21.46 -1.78
N PRO A 167 6.90 -21.63 -3.02
CA PRO A 167 8.33 -21.54 -3.36
C PRO A 167 8.78 -20.08 -3.40
N ILE A 168 9.00 -19.49 -2.21
CA ILE A 168 9.31 -18.07 -2.07
C ILE A 168 10.71 -17.77 -2.60
N ILE A 169 10.79 -16.77 -3.47
CA ILE A 169 12.03 -16.20 -3.98
C ILE A 169 12.47 -15.08 -3.03
N PRO A 170 13.68 -15.10 -2.47
CA PRO A 170 14.19 -14.04 -1.62
C PRO A 170 14.22 -12.67 -2.32
N CYS A 171 13.95 -11.60 -1.58
CA CYS A 171 13.84 -10.23 -2.12
C CYS A 171 15.16 -9.43 -2.05
N ASP A 172 16.25 -10.03 -1.60
CA ASP A 172 17.54 -9.38 -1.31
C ASP A 172 18.57 -9.46 -2.45
N LEU A 173 18.15 -9.91 -3.62
CA LEU A 173 19.02 -10.17 -4.78
C LEU A 173 19.69 -8.91 -5.35
N CYS A 174 19.17 -7.71 -5.09
CA CYS A 174 19.70 -6.48 -5.67
C CYS A 174 20.70 -5.73 -4.78
N GLY A 175 20.91 -6.13 -3.51
CA GLY A 175 21.88 -5.51 -2.59
C GLY A 175 21.62 -4.02 -2.27
N SER A 176 20.42 -3.52 -2.49
CA SER A 176 20.10 -2.09 -2.41
C SER A 176 20.03 -1.56 -0.98
N GLN A 177 20.57 -0.34 -0.76
CA GLN A 177 20.58 0.34 0.55
C GLN A 177 19.23 0.94 0.98
N ASP A 178 18.23 1.04 0.11
CA ASP A 178 16.88 1.48 0.48
C ASP A 178 16.22 0.55 1.53
N GLY A 179 16.74 -0.68 1.64
CA GLY A 179 16.42 -1.55 2.75
C GLY A 179 16.63 -0.90 4.12
N LEU A 180 17.63 -0.02 4.28
CA LEU A 180 17.96 0.58 5.56
C LEU A 180 16.85 1.53 6.07
N GLN A 181 16.36 2.46 5.26
CA GLN A 181 15.31 3.40 5.69
C GLN A 181 13.97 2.66 5.93
N ARG A 182 13.60 1.78 5.01
CA ARG A 182 12.40 0.95 5.20
C ARG A 182 12.53 0.03 6.42
N GLN A 183 13.69 -0.59 6.63
CA GLN A 183 13.97 -1.41 7.80
C GLN A 183 13.90 -0.61 9.10
N GLN A 184 14.41 0.62 9.12
CA GLN A 184 14.30 1.53 10.29
C GLN A 184 12.84 1.85 10.60
N VAL A 185 12.04 2.19 9.57
CA VAL A 185 10.59 2.44 9.74
C VAL A 185 9.89 1.16 10.22
N LYS A 186 10.20 0.00 9.65
CA LYS A 186 9.64 -1.28 10.09
C LYS A 186 9.97 -1.55 11.55
N ALA A 187 11.22 -1.41 11.94
CA ALA A 187 11.66 -1.61 13.35
C ALA A 187 10.95 -0.63 14.32
N LEU A 188 10.73 0.62 13.91
CA LEU A 188 9.96 1.59 14.67
C LEU A 188 8.51 1.14 14.86
N LEU A 189 7.85 0.69 13.80
CA LEU A 189 6.49 0.17 13.85
C LEU A 189 6.38 -1.10 14.69
N ASP A 190 7.34 -2.02 14.57
CA ASP A 190 7.42 -3.24 15.38
C ASP A 190 7.58 -2.89 16.87
N GLY A 191 8.45 -1.92 17.19
CA GLY A 191 8.64 -1.45 18.56
C GLY A 191 7.40 -0.80 19.16
N TRP A 192 6.58 -0.10 18.37
CA TRP A 192 5.30 0.44 18.83
C TRP A 192 4.24 -0.64 19.01
N GLU A 193 4.16 -1.58 18.08
CA GLU A 193 3.22 -2.70 18.17
C GLU A 193 3.52 -3.60 19.37
N ALA A 194 4.80 -3.88 19.65
CA ALA A 194 5.23 -4.67 20.82
C ALA A 194 4.86 -4.01 22.15
N ARG A 195 4.97 -2.67 22.23
CA ARG A 195 4.62 -1.90 23.46
C ARG A 195 3.11 -1.70 23.61
N SER A 196 2.39 -1.64 22.49
CA SER A 196 0.95 -1.36 22.48
C SER A 196 0.32 -2.16 21.35
N PRO A 197 -0.08 -3.41 21.56
CA PRO A 197 -0.71 -4.26 20.55
C PRO A 197 -1.92 -3.61 19.91
N GLY A 198 -2.05 -3.76 18.58
CA GLY A 198 -3.08 -3.10 17.78
C GLY A 198 -2.73 -1.67 17.32
N ARG A 199 -1.55 -1.14 17.67
CA ARG A 199 -1.11 0.21 17.29
C ARG A 199 -1.06 0.40 15.78
N ARG A 200 -0.58 -0.58 15.02
CA ARG A 200 -0.57 -0.54 13.55
C ARG A 200 -1.99 -0.36 12.99
N GLN A 201 -2.98 -1.03 13.56
CA GLN A 201 -4.37 -0.89 13.13
C GLN A 201 -4.95 0.50 13.45
N VAL A 202 -4.57 1.11 14.57
CA VAL A 202 -4.96 2.49 14.91
C VAL A 202 -4.36 3.48 13.93
N MET A 203 -3.06 3.37 13.61
CA MET A 203 -2.38 4.22 12.64
C MET A 203 -3.01 4.06 11.24
N PHE A 204 -3.30 2.84 10.82
CA PHE A 204 -3.93 2.59 9.54
C PHE A 204 -5.33 3.21 9.43
N ARG A 205 -6.13 3.11 10.50
CA ARG A 205 -7.43 3.80 10.57
C ARG A 205 -7.31 5.32 10.48
N ALA A 206 -6.25 5.90 11.04
CA ALA A 206 -6.00 7.34 10.94
C ALA A 206 -5.83 7.79 9.47
N LEU A 207 -5.21 6.98 8.61
CA LEU A 207 -5.08 7.27 7.18
C LEU A 207 -6.43 7.32 6.46
N MET A 208 -7.45 6.63 6.97
CA MET A 208 -8.82 6.63 6.43
C MET A 208 -9.71 7.69 7.08
N ASN A 209 -9.18 8.49 8.00
CA ASN A 209 -9.96 9.45 8.79
C ASN A 209 -9.24 10.80 8.87
N ALA A 210 -8.77 11.28 7.72
CA ALA A 210 -8.16 12.61 7.63
C ALA A 210 -9.22 13.71 7.84
N ARG A 211 -8.83 14.78 8.53
CA ARG A 211 -9.65 15.99 8.72
C ARG A 211 -8.97 17.17 8.02
N PRO A 212 -9.35 17.49 6.78
CA PRO A 212 -8.73 18.57 6.01
C PRO A 212 -8.67 19.90 6.77
N SER A 213 -9.76 20.27 7.46
CA SER A 213 -9.84 21.51 8.26
C SER A 213 -8.86 21.59 9.46
N HIS A 214 -8.15 20.51 9.77
CA HIS A 214 -7.18 20.42 10.86
C HIS A 214 -5.75 20.17 10.34
N LEU A 215 -5.57 20.23 9.01
CA LEU A 215 -4.27 20.19 8.33
C LEU A 215 -3.87 21.58 7.87
N LEU A 216 -2.58 21.78 7.57
CA LEU A 216 -2.03 23.07 7.17
C LEU A 216 -1.93 23.25 5.65
N ASP A 217 -2.56 22.36 4.88
CA ASP A 217 -2.55 22.41 3.41
C ASP A 217 -3.70 23.28 2.89
N PRO A 218 -3.40 24.45 2.29
CA PRO A 218 -4.42 25.38 1.81
C PRO A 218 -5.18 24.85 0.58
N GLU A 219 -4.63 23.88 -0.16
CA GLU A 219 -5.32 23.24 -1.28
C GLU A 219 -6.41 22.25 -0.78
N LEU A 220 -6.22 21.69 0.39
CA LEU A 220 -7.21 20.81 1.02
C LEU A 220 -8.29 21.55 1.79
N PHE A 221 -7.96 22.72 2.37
CA PHE A 221 -8.89 23.51 3.16
C PHE A 221 -8.45 24.97 3.20
N ASP A 222 -9.35 25.87 2.74
CA ASP A 222 -9.11 27.33 2.76
C ASP A 222 -9.29 27.90 4.17
N PHE A 223 -8.28 27.75 5.03
CA PHE A 223 -8.29 28.30 6.39
C PHE A 223 -8.03 29.83 6.40
N ALA A 224 -7.41 30.39 5.34
CA ALA A 224 -7.14 31.82 5.22
C ALA A 224 -8.41 32.62 4.85
N GLY A 225 -9.31 32.01 4.08
CA GLY A 225 -10.58 32.61 3.68
C GLY A 225 -11.72 32.46 4.71
N LEU A 226 -11.47 31.89 5.89
CA LEU A 226 -12.52 31.71 6.90
C LEU A 226 -13.04 33.04 7.43
N ALA A 227 -14.36 33.26 7.32
CA ALA A 227 -15.07 34.38 7.93
C ALA A 227 -15.90 33.87 9.14
N ARG A 228 -15.93 34.66 10.20
CA ARG A 228 -16.82 34.40 11.33
C ARG A 228 -18.26 34.75 10.93
N SER A 229 -19.18 33.84 11.17
CA SER A 229 -20.60 34.19 11.16
C SER A 229 -20.87 35.28 12.21
N ALA A 230 -21.69 36.26 11.88
CA ALA A 230 -22.18 37.21 12.89
C ALA A 230 -22.83 36.42 14.06
N PRO A 231 -22.56 36.78 15.31
CA PRO A 231 -23.26 36.16 16.42
C PRO A 231 -24.74 36.33 16.18
N PRO A 232 -25.61 35.36 16.54
CA PRO A 232 -27.04 35.56 16.46
C PRO A 232 -27.38 36.84 17.21
N ALA A 233 -28.17 37.69 16.56
CA ALA A 233 -28.65 38.94 17.20
C ALA A 233 -29.17 38.57 18.60
N ALA A 234 -28.71 39.26 19.61
CA ALA A 234 -29.17 39.06 20.99
C ALA A 234 -30.66 39.30 21.04
N GLY A 235 -31.44 38.28 20.71
CA GLY A 235 -32.87 38.26 20.97
C GLY A 235 -33.06 38.29 22.47
N ASN A 236 -33.95 39.12 22.95
CA ASN A 236 -34.31 39.30 24.34
C ASN A 236 -34.25 37.98 25.10
N VAL A 237 -33.17 37.80 25.87
CA VAL A 237 -33.09 36.69 26.83
C VAL A 237 -33.97 37.11 27.99
N ALA A 238 -35.19 36.54 28.08
CA ALA A 238 -35.97 36.59 29.31
C ALA A 238 -35.06 36.13 30.45
N PRO A 239 -35.08 36.77 31.64
CA PRO A 239 -34.22 36.41 32.76
C PRO A 239 -34.50 34.95 33.12
N ALA A 240 -33.53 34.10 32.88
CA ALA A 240 -33.58 32.71 33.29
C ALA A 240 -33.58 32.67 34.80
N ASN A 241 -34.66 32.12 35.36
CA ASN A 241 -34.75 31.80 36.79
C ASN A 241 -33.51 31.02 37.21
N ALA A 242 -32.75 31.61 38.11
CA ALA A 242 -31.60 31.02 38.76
C ALA A 242 -32.04 29.90 39.70
N THR A 243 -32.26 28.71 39.18
CA THR A 243 -32.46 27.50 40.00
C THR A 243 -32.09 26.28 39.16
N HIS A 244 -30.79 26.10 38.91
CA HIS A 244 -30.16 24.77 38.79
C HIS A 244 -28.64 24.96 38.77
N LEU A 245 -28.10 25.16 39.99
CA LEU A 245 -26.67 25.01 40.24
C LEU A 245 -26.39 23.56 40.55
N MET A 246 -25.29 23.09 40.01
CA MET A 246 -24.56 21.85 40.35
C MET A 246 -25.02 20.58 39.62
N GLN A 247 -24.67 20.48 38.34
CA GLN A 247 -24.32 19.18 37.81
C GLN A 247 -22.79 19.12 37.65
N SER A 248 -22.21 18.17 38.39
CA SER A 248 -20.78 17.86 38.34
C SER A 248 -20.33 17.53 36.93
N PRO A 249 -19.09 17.87 36.49
CA PRO A 249 -18.58 17.52 35.19
C PRO A 249 -18.56 15.98 35.01
N PRO A 250 -18.82 15.47 33.79
CA PRO A 250 -18.78 14.05 33.55
C PRO A 250 -17.36 13.52 33.81
N LYS A 251 -17.27 12.49 34.65
CA LYS A 251 -16.03 11.76 34.90
C LYS A 251 -15.49 11.25 33.57
N LEU A 252 -14.24 11.59 33.25
CA LEU A 252 -13.46 10.92 32.24
C LEU A 252 -13.51 9.42 32.56
N ARG A 253 -14.12 8.65 31.70
CA ARG A 253 -14.04 7.19 31.77
C ARG A 253 -12.62 6.84 31.40
N ASP A 254 -11.98 6.12 32.28
CA ASP A 254 -10.69 5.50 32.12
C ASP A 254 -10.69 4.70 30.83
N ILE A 255 -9.73 5.02 29.98
CA ILE A 255 -9.42 4.25 28.78
C ILE A 255 -8.33 3.29 29.22
N ASP A 256 -8.75 2.08 29.62
CA ASP A 256 -7.87 0.91 29.68
C ASP A 256 -7.53 0.40 28.26
#